data_2d49dcbcff55c37c8d87cfad8de4647b
#
_entry.id   2d49dcbcff55c37c8d87cfad8de4647b
#
_cell.length_a   1.000
_cell.length_b   1.000
_cell.length_c   1.000
_cell.angle_alpha   90.00
_cell.angle_beta   90.00
_cell.angle_gamma   90.00
#
_symmetry.space_group_name_H-M   'P 1'
#
loop_
_entity.id
_entity.type
_entity.pdbx_description
1 polymer ?
#
loop_
_entity_poly.entity_id
_entity_poly.type
_entity_poly.pdbx_seq_one_letter_code
_entity_poly.pdbx_strand_id
1 'polypeptide(L)'
;MFAIKKRAIGVLLAGAAALFGVNGAQAGIPIQHWQQAGVPVYLVESPAVPMVDVQVDFDAGSRRDPAAQAGLASVMAGMTAKGLRAVNGAPALDENALGEAWADLGAAFGASAGSDRLSYTLRSLTYPDLLARAVALAARQLAEPAFPEAVWSRERERLAAAIREANTRPATVAARAFNQAVYGTHPYGQEMTEETLSRITVADMQALHARAVRACQARVSIVGAVTRAQAEALVSQLLARLPTDGCAAQPTVPEVQPLAAAVERRIAFDSAQAHVLIGQPGFKRADPDFFALTVGNYILGGGGFVSRLTTEVREKRGLSYSVYSYFAPGLHSGAFTLGLQTRPDQAAQAVQVAQDVVRRFVAEGPSAAELQAAKDNLIGGFALRIDSNRKLLDNVANIAWNRLPLDYLSTWTAQIERVSAADVRRAMARVLQPERMVTVVVGAQP
;
A
#
# COMPACT_ATOMS: atom_id res chain seq x y z
N MET A 1 29.32 40.49 -76.34
CA MET A 1 29.18 40.60 -74.91
C MET A 1 28.64 39.29 -74.39
N PHE A 2 29.36 38.69 -73.56
CA PHE A 2 29.50 37.28 -73.27
C PHE A 2 28.25 36.60 -72.69
N ALA A 3 27.78 35.51 -73.34
CA ALA A 3 26.80 34.57 -72.83
C ALA A 3 27.48 33.34 -72.29
N ILE A 4 27.30 33.01 -71.01
CA ILE A 4 27.83 31.82 -70.38
C ILE A 4 26.75 30.77 -70.30
N LYS A 5 26.97 29.65 -71.02
CA LYS A 5 26.14 28.45 -70.99
C LYS A 5 26.28 27.69 -69.66
N LYS A 6 25.22 27.47 -68.89
CA LYS A 6 25.20 26.53 -67.76
C LYS A 6 24.84 25.13 -68.28
N ARG A 7 25.79 24.19 -68.12
CA ARG A 7 25.53 22.73 -68.27
C ARG A 7 24.97 22.19 -66.93
N ALA A 8 23.86 21.55 -67.01
CA ALA A 8 23.27 20.80 -65.89
C ALA A 8 23.89 19.38 -65.92
N ILE A 9 24.50 18.99 -64.79
CA ILE A 9 24.93 17.62 -64.52
C ILE A 9 23.92 17.07 -63.51
N GLY A 10 23.10 16.11 -63.95
CA GLY A 10 22.20 15.36 -63.10
C GLY A 10 23.00 14.24 -62.40
N VAL A 11 23.02 14.30 -61.08
CA VAL A 11 23.49 13.18 -60.24
C VAL A 11 22.27 12.50 -59.65
N LEU A 12 21.99 11.28 -60.09
CA LEU A 12 21.05 10.36 -59.48
C LEU A 12 21.65 9.81 -58.19
N LEU A 13 21.18 10.28 -57.05
CA LEU A 13 21.40 9.66 -55.74
C LEU A 13 20.25 8.71 -55.44
N ALA A 14 20.45 7.42 -55.65
CA ALA A 14 19.60 6.35 -55.16
C ALA A 14 19.89 6.19 -53.66
N GLY A 15 19.07 6.86 -52.82
CA GLY A 15 19.11 6.68 -51.36
C GLY A 15 18.34 5.43 -50.97
N ALA A 16 19.04 4.38 -50.58
CA ALA A 16 18.45 3.26 -49.88
C ALA A 16 18.05 3.72 -48.45
N ALA A 17 16.78 3.97 -48.24
CA ALA A 17 16.21 4.19 -46.90
C ALA A 17 16.20 2.82 -46.18
N ALA A 18 17.24 2.53 -45.40
CA ALA A 18 17.20 1.47 -44.41
C ALA A 18 16.24 1.89 -43.32
N LEU A 19 15.02 1.37 -43.36
CA LEU A 19 14.09 1.38 -42.24
C LEU A 19 14.66 0.58 -41.07
N PHE A 20 15.43 1.22 -40.22
CA PHE A 20 15.71 0.69 -38.89
C PHE A 20 14.38 0.75 -38.14
N GLY A 21 13.65 -0.34 -38.16
CA GLY A 21 12.58 -0.60 -37.21
C GLY A 21 13.19 -0.60 -35.81
N VAL A 22 13.11 0.49 -35.12
CA VAL A 22 13.35 0.55 -33.67
C VAL A 22 12.20 -0.25 -33.06
N ASN A 23 12.34 -1.56 -32.98
CA ASN A 23 11.62 -2.36 -32.04
C ASN A 23 12.11 -1.90 -30.66
N GLY A 24 11.45 -0.89 -30.12
CA GLY A 24 11.54 -0.56 -28.71
C GLY A 24 11.00 -1.75 -27.92
N ALA A 25 11.80 -2.78 -27.75
CA ALA A 25 11.59 -3.74 -26.70
C ALA A 25 11.61 -2.91 -25.42
N GLN A 26 10.44 -2.62 -24.87
CA GLN A 26 10.30 -2.05 -23.56
C GLN A 26 10.93 -3.07 -22.62
N ALA A 27 12.22 -2.86 -22.30
CA ALA A 27 12.97 -3.74 -21.42
C ALA A 27 12.21 -3.75 -20.11
N GLY A 28 11.52 -4.86 -19.84
CA GLY A 28 10.76 -5.03 -18.61
C GLY A 28 11.72 -4.87 -17.44
N ILE A 29 11.20 -4.44 -16.28
CA ILE A 29 11.98 -4.38 -15.04
C ILE A 29 12.15 -5.82 -14.56
N PRO A 30 13.36 -6.43 -14.69
CA PRO A 30 13.58 -7.82 -14.33
C PRO A 30 13.62 -7.95 -12.82
N ILE A 31 12.71 -8.72 -12.24
CA ILE A 31 12.75 -9.10 -10.83
C ILE A 31 13.49 -10.44 -10.74
N GLN A 32 14.68 -10.41 -10.14
CA GLN A 32 15.42 -11.63 -9.79
C GLN A 32 14.81 -12.20 -8.51
N HIS A 33 14.59 -13.52 -8.47
CA HIS A 33 14.06 -14.22 -7.29
C HIS A 33 14.87 -15.47 -6.99
N TRP A 34 15.13 -15.70 -5.68
CA TRP A 34 15.76 -16.93 -5.20
C TRP A 34 15.37 -17.22 -3.76
N GLN A 35 15.74 -18.41 -3.30
CA GLN A 35 15.66 -18.80 -1.90
C GLN A 35 17.06 -18.72 -1.27
N GLN A 36 17.18 -18.03 -0.14
CA GLN A 36 18.42 -17.96 0.63
C GLN A 36 18.18 -18.49 2.05
N ALA A 37 18.72 -19.65 2.36
CA ALA A 37 18.46 -20.36 3.61
C ALA A 37 16.95 -20.48 3.93
N GLY A 38 16.13 -20.73 2.89
CA GLY A 38 14.68 -20.85 3.00
C GLY A 38 13.92 -19.51 2.97
N VAL A 39 14.61 -18.37 2.94
CA VAL A 39 14.01 -17.03 2.85
C VAL A 39 13.83 -16.63 1.38
N PRO A 40 12.62 -16.32 0.90
CA PRO A 40 12.42 -15.82 -0.45
C PRO A 40 12.95 -14.38 -0.55
N VAL A 41 13.83 -14.14 -1.53
CA VAL A 41 14.47 -12.86 -1.81
C VAL A 41 14.11 -12.40 -3.23
N TYR A 42 13.76 -11.12 -3.36
CA TYR A 42 13.41 -10.47 -4.62
C TYR A 42 14.30 -9.25 -4.82
N LEU A 43 14.93 -9.13 -5.98
CA LEU A 43 15.89 -8.06 -6.30
C LEU A 43 15.52 -7.41 -7.62
N VAL A 44 15.54 -6.07 -7.62
CA VAL A 44 15.66 -5.27 -8.84
C VAL A 44 16.94 -4.45 -8.75
N GLU A 45 17.88 -4.71 -9.65
CA GLU A 45 19.10 -3.91 -9.77
C GLU A 45 18.75 -2.56 -10.42
N SER A 46 19.05 -1.47 -9.71
CA SER A 46 18.79 -0.08 -10.13
C SER A 46 20.03 0.77 -9.88
N PRO A 47 21.01 0.77 -10.81
CA PRO A 47 22.32 1.39 -10.56
C PRO A 47 22.34 2.90 -10.78
N ALA A 48 21.25 3.55 -11.15
CA ALA A 48 21.20 4.97 -11.49
C ALA A 48 21.60 5.90 -10.34
N VAL A 49 21.36 5.49 -9.09
CA VAL A 49 21.69 6.23 -7.88
C VAL A 49 22.42 5.29 -6.93
N PRO A 50 23.54 5.69 -6.27
CA PRO A 50 24.30 4.81 -5.37
C PRO A 50 23.57 4.60 -4.04
N MET A 51 22.36 4.06 -4.10
CA MET A 51 21.48 3.79 -2.96
C MET A 51 20.85 2.41 -3.09
N VAL A 52 20.52 1.83 -1.94
CA VAL A 52 19.72 0.61 -1.84
C VAL A 52 18.58 0.81 -0.85
N ASP A 53 17.41 0.33 -1.25
CA ASP A 53 16.22 0.19 -0.40
C ASP A 53 15.95 -1.29 -0.20
N VAL A 54 15.77 -1.69 1.06
CA VAL A 54 15.49 -3.09 1.45
C VAL A 54 14.23 -3.10 2.29
N GLN A 55 13.36 -4.05 2.06
CA GLN A 55 12.20 -4.32 2.91
C GLN A 55 12.19 -5.78 3.35
N VAL A 56 12.01 -6.00 4.65
CA VAL A 56 11.82 -7.32 5.24
C VAL A 56 10.40 -7.40 5.80
N ASP A 57 9.60 -8.29 5.26
CA ASP A 57 8.20 -8.48 5.62
C ASP A 57 8.00 -9.76 6.45
N PHE A 58 7.15 -9.66 7.48
CA PHE A 58 6.71 -10.77 8.32
C PHE A 58 5.19 -10.84 8.38
N ASP A 59 4.62 -12.04 8.49
CA ASP A 59 3.18 -12.25 8.68
C ASP A 59 2.77 -11.94 10.13
N ALA A 60 2.82 -10.65 10.49
CA ALA A 60 2.54 -10.12 11.82
C ALA A 60 1.88 -8.74 11.74
N GLY A 61 0.99 -8.55 10.76
CA GLY A 61 0.16 -7.36 10.67
C GLY A 61 -0.95 -7.34 11.72
N SER A 62 -1.67 -6.21 11.82
CA SER A 62 -2.68 -5.98 12.85
C SER A 62 -3.84 -6.99 12.85
N ARG A 63 -4.09 -7.70 11.73
CA ARG A 63 -5.08 -8.80 11.69
C ARG A 63 -4.73 -9.96 12.61
N ARG A 64 -3.49 -10.00 13.13
CA ARG A 64 -3.02 -11.02 14.08
C ARG A 64 -2.98 -10.52 15.52
N ASP A 65 -3.35 -9.27 15.76
CA ASP A 65 -3.45 -8.74 17.11
C ASP A 65 -4.62 -9.43 17.84
N PRO A 66 -4.48 -9.76 19.12
CA PRO A 66 -5.63 -10.10 19.94
C PRO A 66 -6.63 -8.93 19.94
N ALA A 67 -7.93 -9.21 19.79
CA ALA A 67 -8.95 -8.16 19.74
C ALA A 67 -8.90 -7.20 20.94
N ALA A 68 -8.57 -7.72 22.12
CA ALA A 68 -8.41 -6.92 23.33
C ALA A 68 -7.16 -6.02 23.35
N GLN A 69 -6.21 -6.26 22.43
CA GLN A 69 -4.95 -5.53 22.28
C GLN A 69 -4.77 -5.05 20.85
N ALA A 70 -5.86 -4.70 20.17
CA ALA A 70 -5.80 -4.15 18.82
C ALA A 70 -4.85 -2.94 18.79
N GLY A 71 -3.90 -2.95 17.85
CA GLY A 71 -2.80 -1.98 17.76
C GLY A 71 -1.45 -2.50 18.26
N LEU A 72 -1.37 -3.72 18.82
CA LEU A 72 -0.14 -4.29 19.35
C LEU A 72 0.97 -4.35 18.30
N ALA A 73 0.69 -4.80 17.08
CA ALA A 73 1.68 -4.85 16.01
C ALA A 73 2.23 -3.46 15.66
N SER A 74 1.37 -2.45 15.60
CA SER A 74 1.76 -1.06 15.31
C SER A 74 2.60 -0.45 16.44
N VAL A 75 2.20 -0.68 17.68
CA VAL A 75 2.96 -0.23 18.87
C VAL A 75 4.33 -0.91 18.92
N MET A 76 4.37 -2.23 18.77
CA MET A 76 5.62 -2.99 18.76
C MET A 76 6.55 -2.50 17.64
N ALA A 77 6.05 -2.29 16.43
CA ALA A 77 6.83 -1.74 15.31
C ALA A 77 7.45 -0.38 15.69
N GLY A 78 6.66 0.56 16.19
CA GLY A 78 7.17 1.88 16.62
C GLY A 78 8.20 1.81 17.74
N MET A 79 8.02 0.89 18.68
CA MET A 79 8.93 0.72 19.81
C MET A 79 10.28 0.06 19.44
N THR A 80 10.42 -0.57 18.27
CA THR A 80 11.71 -1.13 17.81
C THR A 80 12.78 -0.06 17.58
N ALA A 81 12.39 1.20 17.36
CA ALA A 81 13.30 2.34 17.20
C ALA A 81 13.62 3.07 18.53
N LYS A 82 13.15 2.53 19.66
CA LYS A 82 13.26 3.22 20.97
C LYS A 82 14.42 2.73 21.84
N GLY A 83 15.40 2.04 21.22
CA GLY A 83 16.63 1.58 21.85
C GLY A 83 16.92 0.13 21.57
N LEU A 84 18.19 -0.26 21.81
CA LEU A 84 18.71 -1.61 21.62
C LEU A 84 19.25 -2.18 22.91
N ARG A 85 19.08 -3.49 23.12
CA ARG A 85 19.67 -4.21 24.25
C ARG A 85 21.18 -4.36 24.10
N ALA A 86 21.90 -4.46 25.24
CA ALA A 86 23.27 -4.95 25.23
C ALA A 86 23.27 -6.45 24.94
N VAL A 87 24.01 -6.89 23.95
CA VAL A 87 24.12 -8.32 23.57
C VAL A 87 25.52 -8.60 23.02
N ASN A 88 26.14 -9.70 23.45
CA ASN A 88 27.41 -10.21 22.90
C ASN A 88 28.52 -9.14 22.81
N GLY A 89 28.72 -8.35 23.88
CA GLY A 89 29.74 -7.30 23.95
C GLY A 89 29.39 -5.98 23.24
N ALA A 90 28.29 -5.93 22.49
CA ALA A 90 27.78 -4.66 21.96
C ALA A 90 27.00 -3.90 23.05
N PRO A 91 27.28 -2.61 23.31
CA PRO A 91 26.62 -1.83 24.35
C PRO A 91 25.14 -1.59 24.01
N ALA A 92 24.30 -1.38 25.02
CA ALA A 92 22.94 -0.88 24.81
C ALA A 92 22.99 0.49 24.13
N LEU A 93 21.98 0.80 23.32
CA LEU A 93 21.75 2.14 22.79
C LEU A 93 20.36 2.60 23.25
N ASP A 94 20.26 3.81 23.74
CA ASP A 94 18.97 4.45 23.94
C ASP A 94 18.41 5.02 22.62
N GLU A 95 17.24 5.65 22.69
CA GLU A 95 16.57 6.24 21.52
C GLU A 95 17.44 7.29 20.81
N ASN A 96 18.14 8.14 21.56
CA ASN A 96 18.96 9.22 21.02
C ASN A 96 20.23 8.68 20.37
N ALA A 97 20.97 7.83 21.07
CA ALA A 97 22.18 7.20 20.54
C ALA A 97 21.90 6.35 19.30
N LEU A 98 20.74 5.68 19.25
CA LEU A 98 20.31 4.96 18.04
C LEU A 98 20.01 5.92 16.89
N GLY A 99 19.33 7.04 17.17
CA GLY A 99 19.04 8.08 16.17
C GLY A 99 20.32 8.72 15.61
N GLU A 100 21.27 9.04 16.47
CA GLU A 100 22.60 9.56 16.09
C GLU A 100 23.37 8.55 15.21
N ALA A 101 23.37 7.27 15.60
CA ALA A 101 24.04 6.24 14.82
C ALA A 101 23.48 6.11 13.40
N TRP A 102 22.16 6.25 13.22
CA TRP A 102 21.54 6.29 11.88
C TRP A 102 21.88 7.55 11.11
N ALA A 103 21.87 8.71 11.77
CA ALA A 103 22.22 9.99 11.15
C ALA A 103 23.66 10.00 10.64
N ASP A 104 24.62 9.49 11.43
CA ASP A 104 26.03 9.37 11.07
C ASP A 104 26.28 8.51 9.83
N LEU A 105 25.39 7.55 9.58
CA LEU A 105 25.46 6.67 8.42
C LEU A 105 24.78 7.28 7.17
N GLY A 106 24.05 8.39 7.30
CA GLY A 106 23.20 8.91 6.24
C GLY A 106 22.16 7.87 5.79
N ALA A 107 21.74 6.98 6.69
CA ALA A 107 20.84 5.89 6.44
C ALA A 107 19.58 5.99 7.29
N ALA A 108 18.54 5.26 6.93
CA ALA A 108 17.30 5.19 7.70
C ALA A 108 16.85 3.73 7.83
N PHE A 109 16.43 3.35 9.02
CA PHE A 109 15.82 2.06 9.29
C PHE A 109 14.62 2.24 10.22
N GLY A 110 13.52 1.56 9.91
CA GLY A 110 12.31 1.65 10.71
C GLY A 110 11.36 0.50 10.45
N ALA A 111 10.38 0.36 11.32
CA ALA A 111 9.33 -0.65 11.19
C ALA A 111 7.95 0.00 11.14
N SER A 112 7.03 -0.68 10.46
CA SER A 112 5.61 -0.34 10.39
C SER A 112 4.77 -1.60 10.32
N ALA A 113 3.54 -1.55 10.83
CA ALA A 113 2.59 -2.64 10.70
C ALA A 113 1.36 -2.16 9.92
N GLY A 114 1.04 -2.85 8.84
CA GLY A 114 -0.25 -2.75 8.15
C GLY A 114 -1.19 -3.87 8.60
N SER A 115 -2.33 -4.01 7.92
CA SER A 115 -3.28 -5.08 8.25
C SER A 115 -2.67 -6.47 8.09
N ASP A 116 -1.91 -6.70 7.01
CA ASP A 116 -1.41 -8.04 6.67
C ASP A 116 0.01 -8.33 7.13
N ARG A 117 0.87 -7.33 7.24
CA ARG A 117 2.29 -7.53 7.46
C ARG A 117 2.91 -6.51 8.39
N LEU A 118 3.93 -6.96 9.10
CA LEU A 118 4.93 -6.15 9.77
C LEU A 118 6.11 -6.00 8.81
N SER A 119 6.50 -4.77 8.50
CA SER A 119 7.56 -4.46 7.54
C SER A 119 8.67 -3.67 8.22
N TYR A 120 9.92 -4.09 7.99
CA TYR A 120 11.11 -3.31 8.31
C TYR A 120 11.72 -2.79 7.01
N THR A 121 12.10 -1.52 6.98
CA THR A 121 12.67 -0.88 5.79
C THR A 121 14.02 -0.29 6.11
N LEU A 122 15.03 -0.58 5.28
CA LEU A 122 16.36 0.04 5.29
C LEU A 122 16.53 0.85 4.02
N ARG A 123 16.98 2.08 4.15
CA ARG A 123 17.51 2.89 3.06
C ARG A 123 18.93 3.29 3.38
N SER A 124 19.87 3.03 2.48
CA SER A 124 21.30 3.34 2.68
C SER A 124 21.97 3.72 1.37
N LEU A 125 23.06 4.48 1.47
CA LEU A 125 24.04 4.59 0.40
C LEU A 125 24.75 3.24 0.19
N THR A 126 25.21 2.98 -1.04
CA THR A 126 25.91 1.72 -1.39
C THR A 126 27.44 1.81 -1.30
N TYR A 127 27.98 2.89 -0.71
CA TYR A 127 29.39 2.94 -0.39
C TYR A 127 29.73 1.84 0.62
N PRO A 128 30.75 0.98 0.33
CA PRO A 128 30.97 -0.28 1.05
C PRO A 128 31.00 -0.15 2.57
N ASP A 129 31.74 0.82 3.11
CA ASP A 129 31.89 1.02 4.55
C ASP A 129 30.58 1.48 5.21
N LEU A 130 29.84 2.40 4.55
CA LEU A 130 28.56 2.90 5.05
C LEU A 130 27.49 1.80 5.00
N LEU A 131 27.42 1.08 3.87
CA LEU A 131 26.45 -0.01 3.71
C LEU A 131 26.68 -1.13 4.72
N ALA A 132 27.90 -1.58 4.90
CA ALA A 132 28.22 -2.64 5.85
C ALA A 132 27.83 -2.24 7.28
N ARG A 133 28.12 -1.01 7.70
CA ARG A 133 27.74 -0.48 9.03
C ARG A 133 26.23 -0.32 9.16
N ALA A 134 25.54 0.17 8.12
CA ALA A 134 24.09 0.32 8.11
C ALA A 134 23.38 -1.04 8.20
N VAL A 135 23.84 -2.06 7.46
CA VAL A 135 23.29 -3.42 7.53
C VAL A 135 23.54 -4.05 8.90
N ALA A 136 24.73 -3.85 9.49
CA ALA A 136 25.03 -4.35 10.82
C ALA A 136 24.14 -3.73 11.91
N LEU A 137 23.89 -2.41 11.83
CA LEU A 137 22.99 -1.70 12.75
C LEU A 137 21.54 -2.13 12.53
N ALA A 138 21.10 -2.29 11.29
CA ALA A 138 19.75 -2.79 10.94
C ALA A 138 19.54 -4.22 11.46
N ALA A 139 20.51 -5.12 11.27
CA ALA A 139 20.45 -6.48 11.79
C ALA A 139 20.29 -6.51 13.30
N ARG A 140 20.99 -5.61 13.99
CA ARG A 140 20.90 -5.45 15.43
C ARG A 140 19.53 -4.90 15.86
N GLN A 141 19.04 -3.85 15.21
CA GLN A 141 17.73 -3.26 15.53
C GLN A 141 16.60 -4.22 15.21
N LEU A 142 16.73 -5.01 14.17
CA LEU A 142 15.77 -6.05 13.81
C LEU A 142 15.67 -7.15 14.87
N ALA A 143 16.80 -7.55 15.46
CA ALA A 143 16.86 -8.71 16.37
C ALA A 143 16.81 -8.35 17.87
N GLU A 144 17.28 -7.17 18.24
CA GLU A 144 17.63 -6.82 19.63
C GLU A 144 16.95 -5.54 20.15
N PRO A 145 15.66 -5.23 19.80
CA PRO A 145 15.00 -4.06 20.35
C PRO A 145 14.87 -4.18 21.87
N ALA A 146 15.03 -3.04 22.57
CA ALA A 146 15.04 -3.02 24.03
C ALA A 146 13.64 -2.94 24.63
N PHE A 147 12.68 -2.28 23.97
CA PHE A 147 11.35 -1.99 24.50
C PHE A 147 11.38 -1.38 25.93
N PRO A 148 12.02 -0.21 26.15
CA PRO A 148 12.19 0.32 27.51
C PRO A 148 10.85 0.73 28.13
N GLU A 149 10.54 0.27 29.34
CA GLU A 149 9.26 0.53 30.02
C GLU A 149 8.96 2.03 30.20
N ALA A 150 9.97 2.81 30.59
CA ALA A 150 9.81 4.26 30.77
C ALA A 150 9.47 4.98 29.44
N VAL A 151 10.06 4.52 28.34
CA VAL A 151 9.73 5.05 27.01
C VAL A 151 8.34 4.60 26.59
N TRP A 152 7.98 3.34 26.85
CA TRP A 152 6.63 2.84 26.56
C TRP A 152 5.56 3.63 27.32
N SER A 153 5.76 3.91 28.60
CA SER A 153 4.80 4.71 29.38
C SER A 153 4.55 6.08 28.72
N ARG A 154 5.61 6.79 28.33
CA ARG A 154 5.52 8.07 27.63
C ARG A 154 4.82 7.94 26.25
N GLU A 155 5.19 6.95 25.46
CA GLU A 155 4.60 6.73 24.14
C GLU A 155 3.12 6.34 24.23
N ARG A 156 2.75 5.54 25.22
CA ARG A 156 1.35 5.18 25.49
C ARG A 156 0.48 6.40 25.80
N GLU A 157 0.97 7.31 26.64
CA GLU A 157 0.27 8.57 26.95
C GLU A 157 0.12 9.44 25.69
N ARG A 158 1.19 9.55 24.89
CA ARG A 158 1.16 10.30 23.64
C ARG A 158 0.17 9.69 22.64
N LEU A 159 0.14 8.37 22.49
CA LEU A 159 -0.80 7.66 21.62
C LEU A 159 -2.25 7.81 22.12
N ALA A 160 -2.50 7.71 23.43
CA ALA A 160 -3.82 7.93 24.00
C ALA A 160 -4.32 9.35 23.73
N ALA A 161 -3.46 10.36 23.91
CA ALA A 161 -3.79 11.75 23.57
C ALA A 161 -4.11 11.92 22.08
N ALA A 162 -3.34 11.30 21.19
CA ALA A 162 -3.58 11.33 19.74
C ALA A 162 -4.91 10.65 19.37
N ILE A 163 -5.27 9.53 20.03
CA ILE A 163 -6.58 8.87 19.84
C ILE A 163 -7.72 9.78 20.27
N ARG A 164 -7.62 10.44 21.45
CA ARG A 164 -8.63 11.39 21.89
C ARG A 164 -8.80 12.55 20.92
N GLU A 165 -7.70 13.15 20.48
CA GLU A 165 -7.73 14.21 19.47
C GLU A 165 -8.35 13.73 18.15
N ALA A 166 -7.96 12.55 17.66
CA ALA A 166 -8.52 11.99 16.43
C ALA A 166 -10.05 11.79 16.53
N ASN A 167 -10.57 11.44 17.71
CA ASN A 167 -12.00 11.25 17.97
C ASN A 167 -12.81 12.57 17.93
N THR A 168 -12.16 13.72 17.98
CA THR A 168 -12.82 15.03 17.76
C THR A 168 -12.99 15.38 16.28
N ARG A 169 -12.57 14.51 15.36
CA ARG A 169 -12.67 14.73 13.93
C ARG A 169 -13.80 13.87 13.35
N PRO A 170 -14.78 14.46 12.68
CA PRO A 170 -15.92 13.72 12.13
C PRO A 170 -15.48 12.66 11.09
N ALA A 171 -14.42 12.92 10.32
CA ALA A 171 -13.85 11.95 9.39
C ALA A 171 -13.36 10.67 10.07
N THR A 172 -12.71 10.79 11.25
CA THR A 172 -12.24 9.64 12.03
C THR A 172 -13.41 8.83 12.59
N VAL A 173 -14.42 9.52 13.10
CA VAL A 173 -15.65 8.87 13.60
C VAL A 173 -16.35 8.12 12.47
N ALA A 174 -16.45 8.74 11.28
CA ALA A 174 -17.04 8.10 10.11
C ALA A 174 -16.25 6.86 9.67
N ALA A 175 -14.92 6.96 9.58
CA ALA A 175 -14.06 5.83 9.19
C ALA A 175 -14.18 4.66 10.16
N ARG A 176 -14.17 4.92 11.46
CA ARG A 176 -14.34 3.89 12.50
C ARG A 176 -15.69 3.19 12.39
N ALA A 177 -16.79 3.96 12.34
CA ALA A 177 -18.14 3.42 12.21
C ALA A 177 -18.30 2.59 10.93
N PHE A 178 -17.68 3.04 9.83
CA PHE A 178 -17.67 2.37 8.55
C PHE A 178 -16.90 1.04 8.61
N ASN A 179 -15.64 1.05 9.07
CA ASN A 179 -14.82 -0.16 9.17
C ASN A 179 -15.49 -1.22 10.06
N GLN A 180 -16.05 -0.80 11.19
CA GLN A 180 -16.76 -1.67 12.09
C GLN A 180 -18.00 -2.31 11.43
N ALA A 181 -18.75 -1.54 10.63
CA ALA A 181 -19.93 -2.02 9.95
C ALA A 181 -19.60 -2.91 8.74
N VAL A 182 -18.50 -2.61 8.00
CA VAL A 182 -18.06 -3.38 6.83
C VAL A 182 -17.45 -4.72 7.23
N TYR A 183 -16.62 -4.75 8.27
CA TYR A 183 -15.83 -5.93 8.61
C TYR A 183 -16.43 -6.76 9.76
N GLY A 184 -17.37 -6.18 10.54
CA GLY A 184 -17.96 -6.86 11.68
C GLY A 184 -16.91 -7.33 12.70
N THR A 185 -16.83 -8.65 12.92
CA THR A 185 -15.86 -9.27 13.82
C THR A 185 -14.54 -9.65 13.13
N HIS A 186 -14.40 -9.43 11.81
CA HIS A 186 -13.16 -9.74 11.10
C HIS A 186 -12.03 -8.82 11.55
N PRO A 187 -10.79 -9.33 11.73
CA PRO A 187 -9.68 -8.55 12.23
C PRO A 187 -9.30 -7.30 11.42
N TYR A 188 -9.69 -7.20 10.15
CA TYR A 188 -9.50 -5.98 9.36
C TYR A 188 -10.29 -4.78 9.88
N GLY A 189 -11.35 -5.01 10.66
CA GLY A 189 -12.13 -3.96 11.32
C GLY A 189 -11.63 -3.58 12.71
N GLN A 190 -10.58 -4.24 13.21
CA GLN A 190 -10.02 -3.90 14.53
C GLN A 190 -9.26 -2.60 14.45
N GLU A 191 -9.48 -1.75 15.44
CA GLU A 191 -8.79 -0.46 15.59
C GLU A 191 -8.19 -0.34 16.98
N MET A 192 -7.07 0.36 17.05
CA MET A 192 -6.48 0.76 18.33
C MET A 192 -7.35 1.82 18.98
N THR A 193 -7.78 1.56 20.21
CA THR A 193 -8.53 2.48 21.08
C THR A 193 -7.75 2.75 22.35
N GLU A 194 -8.16 3.72 23.16
CA GLU A 194 -7.54 3.94 24.48
C GLU A 194 -7.67 2.69 25.36
N GLU A 195 -8.77 1.96 25.26
CA GLU A 195 -8.99 0.72 26.01
C GLU A 195 -8.02 -0.38 25.57
N THR A 196 -7.91 -0.67 24.26
CA THR A 196 -6.99 -1.71 23.76
C THR A 196 -5.53 -1.31 24.00
N LEU A 197 -5.19 -0.02 23.84
CA LEU A 197 -3.86 0.51 24.12
C LEU A 197 -3.46 0.36 25.60
N SER A 198 -4.40 0.55 26.52
CA SER A 198 -4.14 0.41 27.96
C SER A 198 -3.77 -1.02 28.38
N ARG A 199 -4.14 -2.01 27.58
CA ARG A 199 -3.89 -3.45 27.83
C ARG A 199 -2.59 -3.94 27.21
N ILE A 200 -1.91 -3.12 26.38
CA ILE A 200 -0.63 -3.49 25.78
C ILE A 200 0.49 -3.27 26.77
N THR A 201 1.32 -4.28 26.98
CA THR A 201 2.49 -4.24 27.86
C THR A 201 3.79 -4.43 27.07
N VAL A 202 4.94 -4.13 27.69
CA VAL A 202 6.26 -4.47 27.14
C VAL A 202 6.40 -5.97 26.90
N ALA A 203 5.87 -6.78 27.82
CA ALA A 203 5.90 -8.25 27.69
C ALA A 203 5.14 -8.74 26.45
N ASP A 204 4.00 -8.10 26.12
CA ASP A 204 3.24 -8.43 24.89
C ASP A 204 4.02 -8.09 23.62
N MET A 205 4.70 -6.93 23.60
CA MET A 205 5.56 -6.52 22.47
C MET A 205 6.74 -7.49 22.30
N GLN A 206 7.40 -7.86 23.40
CA GLN A 206 8.50 -8.83 23.39
C GLN A 206 8.03 -10.22 22.90
N ALA A 207 6.87 -10.67 23.37
CA ALA A 207 6.28 -11.95 22.96
C ALA A 207 5.90 -11.95 21.46
N LEU A 208 5.29 -10.85 20.96
CA LEU A 208 4.98 -10.70 19.54
C LEU A 208 6.25 -10.70 18.70
N HIS A 209 7.26 -9.89 19.08
CA HIS A 209 8.54 -9.82 18.39
C HIS A 209 9.23 -11.18 18.33
N ALA A 210 9.37 -11.87 19.46
CA ALA A 210 10.01 -13.18 19.54
C ALA A 210 9.29 -14.26 18.71
N ARG A 211 7.97 -14.19 18.59
CA ARG A 211 7.16 -15.11 17.79
C ARG A 211 7.24 -14.83 16.31
N ALA A 212 7.19 -13.55 15.92
CA ALA A 212 6.96 -13.13 14.54
C ALA A 212 8.27 -12.83 13.78
N VAL A 213 9.28 -12.26 14.44
CA VAL A 213 10.50 -11.79 13.79
C VAL A 213 11.55 -12.89 13.82
N ARG A 214 11.44 -13.82 12.85
CA ARG A 214 12.31 -15.00 12.69
C ARG A 214 12.79 -15.11 11.26
N ALA A 215 14.02 -15.54 11.03
CA ALA A 215 14.61 -15.62 9.70
C ALA A 215 13.73 -16.42 8.72
N CYS A 216 13.23 -17.58 9.12
CA CYS A 216 12.39 -18.46 8.29
C CYS A 216 10.98 -17.92 7.96
N GLN A 217 10.53 -16.88 8.65
CA GLN A 217 9.26 -16.21 8.37
C GLN A 217 9.46 -14.93 7.54
N ALA A 218 10.71 -14.53 7.30
CA ALA A 218 11.04 -13.33 6.57
C ALA A 218 10.77 -13.49 5.06
N ARG A 219 10.46 -12.39 4.42
CA ARG A 219 10.46 -12.21 2.98
C ARG A 219 11.19 -10.92 2.67
N VAL A 220 12.18 -10.96 1.80
CA VAL A 220 13.07 -9.82 1.55
C VAL A 220 12.86 -9.29 0.13
N SER A 221 12.67 -7.98 0.02
CA SER A 221 12.61 -7.25 -1.24
C SER A 221 13.71 -6.20 -1.27
N ILE A 222 14.43 -6.09 -2.38
CA ILE A 222 15.60 -5.21 -2.53
C ILE A 222 15.48 -4.47 -3.86
N VAL A 223 15.73 -3.16 -3.84
CA VAL A 223 15.85 -2.33 -5.03
C VAL A 223 17.01 -1.38 -4.86
N GLY A 224 17.93 -1.33 -5.83
CA GLY A 224 19.02 -0.36 -5.75
C GLY A 224 20.28 -0.76 -6.50
N ALA A 225 21.34 0.01 -6.26
CA ALA A 225 22.64 -0.14 -6.90
C ALA A 225 23.47 -1.25 -6.20
N VAL A 226 22.93 -2.46 -6.18
CA VAL A 226 23.58 -3.66 -5.66
C VAL A 226 23.40 -4.80 -6.66
N THR A 227 24.45 -5.57 -6.87
CA THR A 227 24.41 -6.81 -7.66
C THR A 227 23.77 -7.94 -6.85
N ARG A 228 23.41 -9.02 -7.52
CA ARG A 228 22.92 -10.24 -6.87
C ARG A 228 23.83 -10.73 -5.75
N ALA A 229 25.13 -10.82 -5.99
CA ALA A 229 26.09 -11.29 -4.98
C ALA A 229 26.16 -10.36 -3.76
N GLN A 230 26.08 -9.04 -3.98
CA GLN A 230 26.03 -8.06 -2.89
C GLN A 230 24.70 -8.16 -2.11
N ALA A 231 23.59 -8.40 -2.81
CA ALA A 231 22.29 -8.60 -2.17
C ALA A 231 22.27 -9.89 -1.31
N GLU A 232 22.89 -10.98 -1.79
CA GLU A 232 23.04 -12.23 -1.00
C GLU A 232 23.85 -12.00 0.27
N ALA A 233 24.97 -11.27 0.19
CA ALA A 233 25.78 -10.91 1.35
C ALA A 233 24.99 -10.02 2.33
N LEU A 234 24.27 -9.02 1.81
CA LEU A 234 23.42 -8.12 2.60
C LEU A 234 22.34 -8.89 3.35
N VAL A 235 21.60 -9.77 2.67
CA VAL A 235 20.53 -10.58 3.31
C VAL A 235 21.12 -11.50 4.39
N SER A 236 22.24 -12.16 4.10
CA SER A 236 22.93 -13.01 5.10
C SER A 236 23.27 -12.22 6.36
N GLN A 237 23.85 -11.03 6.21
CA GLN A 237 24.23 -10.18 7.34
C GLN A 237 23.00 -9.62 8.08
N LEU A 238 21.98 -9.16 7.35
CA LEU A 238 20.78 -8.55 7.90
C LEU A 238 19.98 -9.53 8.78
N LEU A 239 19.91 -10.80 8.37
CA LEU A 239 19.15 -11.84 9.08
C LEU A 239 19.99 -12.68 10.04
N ALA A 240 21.32 -12.48 10.10
CA ALA A 240 22.25 -13.32 10.85
C ALA A 240 21.96 -13.44 12.36
N ARG A 241 21.28 -12.43 12.91
CA ARG A 241 20.95 -12.38 14.36
C ARG A 241 19.56 -12.91 14.69
N LEU A 242 18.74 -13.21 13.66
CA LEU A 242 17.40 -13.74 13.89
C LEU A 242 17.41 -15.23 14.19
N PRO A 243 16.51 -15.72 15.06
CA PRO A 243 16.30 -17.15 15.24
C PRO A 243 15.90 -17.82 13.93
N THR A 244 16.45 -19.02 13.69
CA THR A 244 16.18 -19.84 12.50
C THR A 244 15.21 -20.97 12.77
N ASP A 245 14.93 -21.25 14.03
CA ASP A 245 14.02 -22.29 14.55
C ASP A 245 12.62 -21.73 14.88
N GLY A 246 11.71 -22.59 15.33
CA GLY A 246 10.38 -22.19 15.80
C GLY A 246 9.47 -21.62 14.72
N CYS A 247 9.63 -22.06 13.49
CA CYS A 247 8.90 -21.60 12.30
C CYS A 247 7.53 -22.30 12.14
N ALA A 248 6.71 -22.26 13.16
CA ALA A 248 5.37 -22.83 13.09
C ALA A 248 4.49 -22.05 12.11
N ALA A 249 3.59 -22.77 11.44
CA ALA A 249 2.55 -22.15 10.62
C ALA A 249 1.67 -21.25 11.50
N GLN A 250 1.39 -20.05 10.99
CA GLN A 250 0.51 -19.13 11.70
C GLN A 250 -0.95 -19.61 11.61
N PRO A 251 -1.78 -19.38 12.64
CA PRO A 251 -3.19 -19.70 12.60
C PRO A 251 -3.88 -19.04 11.39
N THR A 252 -4.84 -19.73 10.80
CA THR A 252 -5.63 -19.20 9.69
C THR A 252 -6.52 -18.06 10.18
N VAL A 253 -6.48 -16.92 9.48
CA VAL A 253 -7.44 -15.83 9.69
C VAL A 253 -8.68 -16.14 8.85
N PRO A 254 -9.90 -16.03 9.41
CA PRO A 254 -11.11 -16.27 8.65
C PRO A 254 -11.27 -15.27 7.48
N GLU A 255 -12.11 -15.61 6.51
CA GLU A 255 -12.39 -14.68 5.40
C GLU A 255 -13.42 -13.64 5.81
N VAL A 256 -13.30 -12.45 5.20
CA VAL A 256 -14.30 -11.38 5.34
C VAL A 256 -15.62 -11.88 4.75
N GLN A 257 -16.69 -11.78 5.51
CA GLN A 257 -18.02 -12.20 5.05
C GLN A 257 -18.72 -11.08 4.28
N PRO A 258 -19.45 -11.39 3.22
CA PRO A 258 -20.33 -10.43 2.55
C PRO A 258 -21.40 -9.90 3.52
N LEU A 259 -21.83 -8.66 3.30
CA LEU A 259 -22.93 -8.09 4.07
C LEU A 259 -24.25 -8.80 3.74
N ALA A 260 -25.02 -9.15 4.75
CA ALA A 260 -26.32 -9.79 4.59
C ALA A 260 -27.40 -8.79 4.12
N ALA A 261 -27.32 -7.54 4.57
CA ALA A 261 -28.26 -6.46 4.25
C ALA A 261 -27.56 -5.11 4.29
N ALA A 262 -28.22 -4.07 3.78
CA ALA A 262 -27.78 -2.69 3.93
C ALA A 262 -27.72 -2.28 5.41
N VAL A 263 -26.73 -1.48 5.75
CA VAL A 263 -26.58 -0.90 7.09
C VAL A 263 -26.47 0.61 6.95
N GLU A 264 -27.35 1.33 7.60
CA GLU A 264 -27.26 2.79 7.69
C GLU A 264 -26.93 3.22 9.11
N ARG A 265 -25.95 4.12 9.26
CA ARG A 265 -25.57 4.75 10.54
C ARG A 265 -25.47 6.24 10.36
N ARG A 266 -26.31 6.97 11.10
CA ARG A 266 -26.26 8.43 11.19
C ARG A 266 -25.75 8.80 12.59
N ILE A 267 -24.67 9.56 12.63
CA ILE A 267 -24.00 9.96 13.87
C ILE A 267 -24.04 11.48 13.94
N ALA A 268 -24.76 11.99 14.94
CA ALA A 268 -24.78 13.43 15.22
C ALA A 268 -23.38 13.90 15.61
N PHE A 269 -22.91 14.96 14.98
CA PHE A 269 -21.61 15.55 15.24
C PHE A 269 -21.66 17.03 14.89
N ASP A 270 -21.16 17.90 15.77
CA ASP A 270 -21.08 19.33 15.50
C ASP A 270 -19.96 19.63 14.51
N SER A 271 -20.33 19.79 13.26
CA SER A 271 -19.40 19.97 12.14
C SER A 271 -20.06 20.74 11.03
N ALA A 272 -19.31 21.65 10.40
CA ALA A 272 -19.76 22.42 9.24
C ALA A 272 -20.02 21.55 8.00
N GLN A 273 -19.50 20.34 7.96
CA GLN A 273 -19.67 19.39 6.85
C GLN A 273 -20.09 18.02 7.37
N ALA A 274 -20.98 17.36 6.66
CA ALA A 274 -21.28 15.95 6.85
C ALA A 274 -20.24 15.10 6.09
N HIS A 275 -19.68 14.12 6.77
CA HIS A 275 -18.79 13.11 6.21
C HIS A 275 -19.58 11.85 5.89
N VAL A 276 -19.55 11.43 4.65
CA VAL A 276 -20.30 10.28 4.15
C VAL A 276 -19.31 9.21 3.66
N LEU A 277 -19.50 7.99 4.14
CA LEU A 277 -18.81 6.79 3.63
C LEU A 277 -19.86 5.74 3.22
N ILE A 278 -19.74 5.24 2.00
CA ILE A 278 -20.60 4.18 1.44
C ILE A 278 -19.70 3.05 0.97
N GLY A 279 -20.01 1.81 1.28
CA GLY A 279 -19.23 0.68 0.79
C GLY A 279 -19.55 -0.65 1.42
N GLN A 280 -18.70 -1.62 1.15
CA GLN A 280 -18.88 -3.02 1.52
C GLN A 280 -17.54 -3.77 1.44
N PRO A 281 -17.42 -5.04 1.87
CA PRO A 281 -16.30 -5.89 1.50
C PRO A 281 -16.16 -5.97 -0.02
N GLY A 282 -14.95 -5.80 -0.53
CA GLY A 282 -14.63 -5.84 -1.95
C GLY A 282 -14.03 -7.17 -2.37
N PHE A 283 -12.72 -7.20 -2.70
CA PHE A 283 -12.05 -8.38 -3.23
C PHE A 283 -10.61 -8.51 -2.68
N LYS A 284 -10.01 -9.70 -2.88
CA LYS A 284 -8.62 -10.00 -2.49
C LYS A 284 -7.63 -9.50 -3.54
N ARG A 285 -6.41 -9.20 -3.13
CA ARG A 285 -5.36 -8.75 -4.08
C ARG A 285 -5.07 -9.76 -5.20
N ALA A 286 -5.25 -11.04 -4.93
CA ALA A 286 -5.05 -12.13 -5.91
C ALA A 286 -6.27 -12.42 -6.80
N ASP A 287 -7.31 -11.57 -6.76
CA ASP A 287 -8.51 -11.75 -7.57
C ASP A 287 -8.18 -11.68 -9.06
N PRO A 288 -8.64 -12.63 -9.91
CA PRO A 288 -8.36 -12.65 -11.34
C PRO A 288 -8.93 -11.43 -12.08
N ASP A 289 -9.99 -10.81 -11.57
CA ASP A 289 -10.59 -9.60 -12.15
C ASP A 289 -9.92 -8.30 -11.66
N PHE A 290 -8.74 -8.38 -11.01
CA PHE A 290 -8.05 -7.22 -10.43
C PHE A 290 -7.91 -6.05 -11.42
N PHE A 291 -7.53 -6.30 -12.66
CA PHE A 291 -7.34 -5.25 -13.66
C PHE A 291 -8.67 -4.65 -14.12
N ALA A 292 -9.69 -5.48 -14.31
CA ALA A 292 -11.04 -5.01 -14.66
C ALA A 292 -11.65 -4.15 -13.54
N LEU A 293 -11.47 -4.56 -12.28
CA LEU A 293 -11.89 -3.79 -11.10
C LEU A 293 -11.09 -2.50 -10.93
N THR A 294 -9.81 -2.51 -11.26
CA THR A 294 -8.95 -1.31 -11.24
C THR A 294 -9.43 -0.28 -12.27
N VAL A 295 -9.66 -0.70 -13.52
CA VAL A 295 -10.20 0.17 -14.59
C VAL A 295 -11.60 0.66 -14.22
N GLY A 296 -12.47 -0.25 -13.76
CA GLY A 296 -13.83 0.08 -13.35
C GLY A 296 -13.88 1.11 -12.24
N ASN A 297 -13.05 0.95 -11.21
CA ASN A 297 -12.98 1.93 -10.12
C ASN A 297 -12.41 3.27 -10.59
N TYR A 298 -11.42 3.27 -11.49
CA TYR A 298 -10.90 4.50 -12.07
C TYR A 298 -12.03 5.34 -12.72
N ILE A 299 -12.88 4.70 -13.51
CA ILE A 299 -14.02 5.35 -14.17
C ILE A 299 -15.09 5.77 -13.14
N LEU A 300 -15.37 4.93 -12.14
CA LEU A 300 -16.41 5.20 -11.16
C LEU A 300 -16.06 6.40 -10.27
N GLY A 301 -14.90 6.40 -9.60
CA GLY A 301 -14.54 7.44 -8.64
C GLY A 301 -13.03 7.61 -8.39
N GLY A 302 -12.18 6.71 -8.93
CA GLY A 302 -10.73 6.77 -8.72
C GLY A 302 -9.99 7.71 -9.68
N GLY A 303 -10.61 8.10 -10.79
CA GLY A 303 -10.01 8.96 -11.83
C GLY A 303 -10.09 10.46 -11.54
N GLY A 304 -10.46 10.86 -10.33
CA GLY A 304 -10.58 12.28 -9.96
C GLY A 304 -11.63 13.00 -10.80
N PHE A 305 -11.25 14.11 -11.43
CA PHE A 305 -12.19 14.99 -12.16
C PHE A 305 -12.91 14.34 -13.36
N VAL A 306 -12.37 13.28 -13.92
CA VAL A 306 -12.98 12.57 -15.05
C VAL A 306 -13.87 11.41 -14.64
N SER A 307 -14.03 11.17 -13.34
CA SER A 307 -14.85 10.06 -12.84
C SER A 307 -16.35 10.40 -12.84
N ARG A 308 -17.19 9.35 -12.94
CA ARG A 308 -18.65 9.50 -12.89
C ARG A 308 -19.14 10.14 -11.59
N LEU A 309 -18.56 9.75 -10.45
CA LEU A 309 -18.91 10.33 -9.16
C LEU A 309 -18.64 11.83 -9.13
N THR A 310 -17.48 12.28 -9.60
CA THR A 310 -17.16 13.71 -9.65
C THR A 310 -18.11 14.45 -10.60
N THR A 311 -18.35 13.92 -11.78
CA THR A 311 -19.27 14.54 -12.75
C THR A 311 -20.70 14.65 -12.18
N GLU A 312 -21.22 13.60 -11.56
CA GLU A 312 -22.63 13.58 -11.13
C GLU A 312 -22.86 14.30 -9.79
N VAL A 313 -21.94 14.14 -8.83
CA VAL A 313 -22.12 14.69 -7.48
C VAL A 313 -21.60 16.12 -7.37
N ARG A 314 -20.42 16.40 -7.97
CA ARG A 314 -19.75 17.69 -7.88
C ARG A 314 -20.17 18.62 -9.02
N GLU A 315 -19.88 18.26 -10.29
CA GLU A 315 -19.98 19.19 -11.40
C GLU A 315 -21.44 19.53 -11.73
N LYS A 316 -22.30 18.53 -11.85
CA LYS A 316 -23.70 18.74 -12.22
C LYS A 316 -24.57 19.25 -11.09
N ARG A 317 -24.24 18.94 -9.83
CA ARG A 317 -25.15 19.21 -8.70
C ARG A 317 -24.54 20.05 -7.57
N GLY A 318 -23.23 20.27 -7.56
CA GLY A 318 -22.54 21.06 -6.55
C GLY A 318 -22.68 20.49 -5.12
N LEU A 319 -22.99 19.21 -4.98
CA LEU A 319 -23.27 18.58 -3.68
C LEU A 319 -22.02 18.33 -2.84
N SER A 320 -20.85 18.19 -3.48
CA SER A 320 -19.59 17.91 -2.80
C SER A 320 -18.43 18.55 -3.54
N TYR A 321 -17.44 19.04 -2.79
CA TYR A 321 -16.18 19.48 -3.38
C TYR A 321 -15.26 18.30 -3.72
N SER A 322 -15.30 17.23 -2.90
CA SER A 322 -14.49 16.03 -3.08
C SER A 322 -15.36 14.78 -2.97
N VAL A 323 -15.37 13.97 -4.01
CA VAL A 323 -16.01 12.66 -4.03
C VAL A 323 -15.08 11.68 -4.74
N TYR A 324 -14.93 10.48 -4.16
CA TYR A 324 -14.00 9.47 -4.65
C TYR A 324 -14.49 8.07 -4.35
N SER A 325 -13.92 7.07 -5.04
CA SER A 325 -14.02 5.68 -4.64
C SER A 325 -12.69 4.94 -4.82
N TYR A 326 -12.49 3.90 -4.01
CA TYR A 326 -11.35 3.01 -4.14
C TYR A 326 -11.67 1.61 -3.58
N PHE A 327 -10.89 0.63 -4.02
CA PHE A 327 -10.78 -0.67 -3.40
C PHE A 327 -9.45 -0.76 -2.63
N ALA A 328 -9.46 -1.44 -1.50
CA ALA A 328 -8.27 -1.69 -0.67
C ALA A 328 -7.96 -3.21 -0.56
N PRO A 329 -7.68 -3.90 -1.69
CA PRO A 329 -7.52 -5.35 -1.69
C PRO A 329 -6.27 -5.79 -0.90
N GLY A 330 -6.45 -6.75 0.01
CA GLY A 330 -5.41 -7.38 0.83
C GLY A 330 -5.34 -8.89 0.61
N LEU A 331 -4.77 -9.61 1.56
CA LEU A 331 -4.82 -11.07 1.59
C LEU A 331 -6.25 -11.57 1.74
N HIS A 332 -7.09 -10.83 2.45
CA HIS A 332 -8.53 -11.01 2.54
C HIS A 332 -9.24 -9.91 1.76
N SER A 333 -10.55 -10.01 1.59
CA SER A 333 -11.36 -9.02 0.88
C SER A 333 -11.30 -7.68 1.59
N GLY A 334 -10.53 -6.75 1.04
CA GLY A 334 -10.50 -5.38 1.52
C GLY A 334 -11.74 -4.61 1.08
N ALA A 335 -12.04 -3.48 1.72
CA ALA A 335 -13.26 -2.74 1.43
C ALA A 335 -13.25 -2.05 0.06
N PHE A 336 -14.43 -1.98 -0.56
CA PHE A 336 -14.80 -0.91 -1.46
C PHE A 336 -15.29 0.26 -0.62
N THR A 337 -14.74 1.44 -0.85
CA THR A 337 -15.11 2.67 -0.14
C THR A 337 -15.41 3.76 -1.14
N LEU A 338 -16.58 4.38 -1.03
CA LEU A 338 -16.94 5.65 -1.64
C LEU A 338 -17.01 6.68 -0.50
N GLY A 339 -16.29 7.79 -0.67
CA GLY A 339 -16.27 8.87 0.32
C GLY A 339 -16.63 10.21 -0.30
N LEU A 340 -17.38 11.03 0.43
CA LEU A 340 -17.66 12.41 0.08
C LEU A 340 -17.86 13.28 1.33
N GLN A 341 -17.72 14.58 1.14
CA GLN A 341 -18.05 15.59 2.13
C GLN A 341 -19.06 16.56 1.55
N THR A 342 -20.09 16.91 2.30
CA THR A 342 -21.18 17.78 1.83
C THR A 342 -21.72 18.64 2.97
N ARG A 343 -22.59 19.60 2.66
CA ARG A 343 -23.33 20.32 3.69
C ARG A 343 -24.30 19.37 4.40
N PRO A 344 -24.50 19.52 5.73
CA PRO A 344 -25.40 18.66 6.47
C PRO A 344 -26.82 18.55 5.90
N ASP A 345 -27.38 19.69 5.45
CA ASP A 345 -28.71 19.76 4.83
C ASP A 345 -28.83 19.07 3.45
N GLN A 346 -27.69 18.80 2.80
CA GLN A 346 -27.62 18.14 1.49
C GLN A 346 -27.17 16.67 1.58
N ALA A 347 -26.85 16.17 2.79
CA ALA A 347 -26.27 14.85 2.96
C ALA A 347 -27.15 13.72 2.41
N ALA A 348 -28.46 13.76 2.63
CA ALA A 348 -29.40 12.76 2.12
C ALA A 348 -29.41 12.73 0.58
N GLN A 349 -29.45 13.90 -0.06
CA GLN A 349 -29.41 14.02 -1.50
C GLN A 349 -28.07 13.54 -2.07
N ALA A 350 -26.96 13.90 -1.45
CA ALA A 350 -25.63 13.47 -1.88
C ALA A 350 -25.46 11.95 -1.80
N VAL A 351 -25.93 11.31 -0.72
CA VAL A 351 -25.98 9.85 -0.55
C VAL A 351 -26.78 9.21 -1.67
N GLN A 352 -28.01 9.69 -1.91
CA GLN A 352 -28.89 9.13 -2.94
C GLN A 352 -28.25 9.20 -4.32
N VAL A 353 -27.70 10.37 -4.71
CA VAL A 353 -27.02 10.55 -6.02
C VAL A 353 -25.82 9.63 -6.15
N ALA A 354 -24.98 9.53 -5.11
CA ALA A 354 -23.80 8.67 -5.13
C ALA A 354 -24.19 7.18 -5.28
N GLN A 355 -25.20 6.72 -4.55
CA GLN A 355 -25.71 5.35 -4.66
C GLN A 355 -26.30 5.08 -6.05
N ASP A 356 -27.03 6.05 -6.64
CA ASP A 356 -27.58 5.93 -8.01
C ASP A 356 -26.48 5.82 -9.06
N VAL A 357 -25.36 6.54 -8.89
CA VAL A 357 -24.19 6.43 -9.77
C VAL A 357 -23.61 5.02 -9.69
N VAL A 358 -23.44 4.49 -8.49
CA VAL A 358 -22.92 3.12 -8.30
C VAL A 358 -23.86 2.09 -8.92
N ARG A 359 -25.18 2.16 -8.63
CA ARG A 359 -26.17 1.24 -9.20
C ARG A 359 -26.14 1.23 -10.72
N ARG A 360 -26.16 2.41 -11.33
CA ARG A 360 -26.10 2.53 -12.79
C ARG A 360 -24.80 1.99 -13.36
N PHE A 361 -23.66 2.28 -12.73
CA PHE A 361 -22.37 1.79 -13.20
C PHE A 361 -22.27 0.26 -13.13
N VAL A 362 -22.79 -0.35 -12.07
CA VAL A 362 -22.83 -1.83 -11.92
C VAL A 362 -23.74 -2.47 -12.99
N ALA A 363 -24.89 -1.85 -13.29
CA ALA A 363 -25.85 -2.38 -14.26
C ALA A 363 -25.37 -2.23 -15.71
N GLU A 364 -24.86 -1.04 -16.08
CA GLU A 364 -24.58 -0.66 -17.46
C GLU A 364 -23.10 -0.90 -17.85
N GLY A 365 -22.18 -0.78 -16.90
CA GLY A 365 -20.74 -0.73 -17.17
C GLY A 365 -20.28 0.61 -17.75
N PRO A 366 -19.02 0.69 -18.23
CA PRO A 366 -18.48 1.88 -18.85
C PRO A 366 -18.91 2.01 -20.33
N SER A 367 -18.99 3.25 -20.83
CA SER A 367 -19.01 3.53 -22.26
C SER A 367 -17.63 3.26 -22.89
N ALA A 368 -17.58 3.14 -24.21
CA ALA A 368 -16.32 2.96 -24.95
C ALA A 368 -15.36 4.13 -24.74
N ALA A 369 -15.88 5.37 -24.69
CA ALA A 369 -15.05 6.56 -24.47
C ALA A 369 -14.45 6.61 -23.06
N GLU A 370 -15.22 6.30 -22.02
CA GLU A 370 -14.73 6.22 -20.65
C GLU A 370 -13.67 5.13 -20.48
N LEU A 371 -13.90 3.96 -21.09
CA LEU A 371 -12.95 2.86 -21.04
C LEU A 371 -11.62 3.24 -21.69
N GLN A 372 -11.66 3.84 -22.89
CA GLN A 372 -10.44 4.24 -23.59
C GLN A 372 -9.68 5.31 -22.80
N ALA A 373 -10.36 6.36 -22.34
CA ALA A 373 -9.75 7.43 -21.54
C ALA A 373 -9.12 6.89 -20.24
N ALA A 374 -9.77 5.93 -19.57
CA ALA A 374 -9.23 5.29 -18.38
C ALA A 374 -7.96 4.48 -18.68
N LYS A 375 -7.95 3.71 -19.76
CA LYS A 375 -6.77 2.96 -20.22
C LYS A 375 -5.61 3.89 -20.53
N ASP A 376 -5.85 4.93 -21.35
CA ASP A 376 -4.83 5.90 -21.76
C ASP A 376 -4.15 6.54 -20.54
N ASN A 377 -4.95 6.93 -19.54
CA ASN A 377 -4.43 7.54 -18.32
C ASN A 377 -3.65 6.54 -17.46
N LEU A 378 -4.21 5.34 -17.23
CA LEU A 378 -3.58 4.32 -16.40
C LEU A 378 -2.26 3.83 -17.02
N ILE A 379 -2.22 3.62 -18.34
CA ILE A 379 -1.02 3.19 -19.08
C ILE A 379 0.00 4.31 -19.13
N GLY A 380 -0.41 5.53 -19.50
CA GLY A 380 0.48 6.70 -19.57
C GLY A 380 1.06 7.08 -18.20
N GLY A 381 0.29 6.91 -17.14
CA GLY A 381 0.72 7.18 -15.76
C GLY A 381 1.55 6.06 -15.11
N PHE A 382 1.71 4.90 -15.77
CA PHE A 382 2.38 3.75 -15.14
C PHE A 382 3.84 4.02 -14.77
N ALA A 383 4.59 4.71 -15.61
CA ALA A 383 5.98 5.06 -15.35
C ALA A 383 6.15 5.84 -14.03
N LEU A 384 5.19 6.69 -13.68
CA LEU A 384 5.22 7.45 -12.42
C LEU A 384 4.97 6.60 -11.16
N ARG A 385 4.57 5.35 -11.33
CA ARG A 385 4.39 4.40 -10.22
C ARG A 385 5.66 3.64 -9.85
N ILE A 386 6.71 3.76 -10.68
CA ILE A 386 7.96 3.00 -10.57
C ILE A 386 9.19 3.89 -10.83
N ASP A 387 9.05 5.23 -10.75
CA ASP A 387 10.06 6.23 -11.11
C ASP A 387 11.15 6.44 -10.04
N SER A 388 11.08 5.77 -8.92
CA SER A 388 12.06 5.84 -7.83
C SER A 388 12.26 4.48 -7.17
N ASN A 389 13.44 4.26 -6.56
CA ASN A 389 13.73 3.03 -5.83
C ASN A 389 12.66 2.71 -4.79
N ARG A 390 12.15 3.73 -4.07
CA ARG A 390 11.10 3.53 -3.06
C ARG A 390 9.81 2.99 -3.67
N LYS A 391 9.29 3.66 -4.69
CA LYS A 391 8.05 3.23 -5.37
C LYS A 391 8.23 1.85 -6.01
N LEU A 392 9.41 1.59 -6.57
CA LEU A 392 9.73 0.30 -7.15
C LEU A 392 9.82 -0.78 -6.06
N LEU A 393 10.43 -0.49 -4.90
CA LEU A 393 10.45 -1.39 -3.75
C LEU A 393 9.05 -1.72 -3.24
N ASP A 394 8.16 -0.71 -3.11
CA ASP A 394 6.77 -0.92 -2.70
C ASP A 394 6.05 -1.89 -3.64
N ASN A 395 6.30 -1.79 -4.96
CA ASN A 395 5.75 -2.71 -5.94
C ASN A 395 6.37 -4.12 -5.85
N VAL A 396 7.69 -4.24 -5.73
CA VAL A 396 8.38 -5.53 -5.57
C VAL A 396 7.94 -6.23 -4.30
N ALA A 397 7.85 -5.51 -3.19
CA ALA A 397 7.36 -6.05 -1.92
C ALA A 397 5.89 -6.51 -2.00
N ASN A 398 5.06 -5.77 -2.74
CA ASN A 398 3.67 -6.18 -2.99
C ASN A 398 3.60 -7.45 -3.87
N ILE A 399 4.42 -7.55 -4.90
CA ILE A 399 4.54 -8.75 -5.75
C ILE A 399 4.99 -9.93 -4.90
N ALA A 400 6.03 -9.75 -4.11
CA ALA A 400 6.56 -10.77 -3.21
C ALA A 400 5.50 -11.22 -2.19
N TRP A 401 4.83 -10.29 -1.53
CA TRP A 401 3.84 -10.57 -0.48
C TRP A 401 2.63 -11.33 -1.01
N ASN A 402 2.08 -10.90 -2.12
CA ASN A 402 0.89 -11.48 -2.72
C ASN A 402 1.20 -12.62 -3.70
N ARG A 403 2.47 -13.02 -3.84
CA ARG A 403 2.92 -14.10 -4.75
C ARG A 403 2.47 -13.85 -6.20
N LEU A 404 2.54 -12.60 -6.64
CA LEU A 404 2.20 -12.25 -8.01
C LEU A 404 3.31 -12.72 -8.98
N PRO A 405 3.01 -12.85 -10.28
CA PRO A 405 4.01 -13.21 -11.28
C PRO A 405 5.20 -12.23 -11.28
N LEU A 406 6.41 -12.72 -11.50
CA LEU A 406 7.63 -11.89 -11.52
C LEU A 406 7.66 -10.88 -12.68
N ASP A 407 6.93 -11.16 -13.75
CA ASP A 407 6.74 -10.27 -14.90
C ASP A 407 5.57 -9.27 -14.72
N TYR A 408 5.01 -9.20 -13.52
CA TYR A 408 3.84 -8.36 -13.22
C TYR A 408 4.02 -6.91 -13.66
N LEU A 409 5.19 -6.30 -13.38
CA LEU A 409 5.45 -4.90 -13.75
C LEU A 409 5.59 -4.73 -15.27
N SER A 410 6.22 -5.67 -15.96
CA SER A 410 6.40 -5.61 -17.41
C SER A 410 5.11 -5.94 -18.19
N THR A 411 4.19 -6.67 -17.58
CA THR A 411 2.90 -7.03 -18.23
C THR A 411 1.75 -6.12 -17.81
N TRP A 412 1.93 -5.26 -16.81
CA TRP A 412 0.86 -4.48 -16.19
C TRP A 412 0.08 -3.62 -17.21
N THR A 413 0.77 -2.87 -18.06
CA THR A 413 0.15 -2.04 -19.08
C THR A 413 -0.62 -2.87 -20.12
N ALA A 414 -0.04 -3.99 -20.53
CA ALA A 414 -0.70 -4.94 -21.45
C ALA A 414 -1.96 -5.57 -20.81
N GLN A 415 -1.96 -5.82 -19.51
CA GLN A 415 -3.14 -6.30 -18.79
C GLN A 415 -4.26 -5.25 -18.78
N ILE A 416 -3.92 -3.98 -18.50
CA ILE A 416 -4.89 -2.87 -18.60
C ILE A 416 -5.44 -2.76 -20.03
N GLU A 417 -4.57 -2.83 -21.05
CA GLU A 417 -4.98 -2.72 -22.45
C GLU A 417 -6.00 -3.79 -22.88
N ARG A 418 -5.87 -5.00 -22.36
CA ARG A 418 -6.78 -6.12 -22.68
C ARG A 418 -8.16 -6.01 -22.05
N VAL A 419 -8.35 -5.15 -21.02
CA VAL A 419 -9.64 -5.03 -20.33
C VAL A 419 -10.70 -4.53 -21.28
N SER A 420 -11.81 -5.26 -21.41
CA SER A 420 -12.99 -4.85 -22.17
C SER A 420 -14.08 -4.22 -21.29
N ALA A 421 -15.03 -3.51 -21.88
CA ALA A 421 -16.20 -2.98 -21.17
C ALA A 421 -17.05 -4.12 -20.56
N ALA A 422 -17.13 -5.26 -21.24
CA ALA A 422 -17.81 -6.45 -20.71
C ALA A 422 -17.11 -7.02 -19.47
N ASP A 423 -15.76 -7.02 -19.47
CA ASP A 423 -14.99 -7.46 -18.28
C ASP A 423 -15.22 -6.54 -17.10
N VAL A 424 -15.18 -5.22 -17.29
CA VAL A 424 -15.47 -4.25 -16.23
C VAL A 424 -16.86 -4.45 -15.68
N ARG A 425 -17.90 -4.51 -16.57
CA ARG A 425 -19.28 -4.71 -16.12
C ARG A 425 -19.44 -6.00 -15.34
N ARG A 426 -18.93 -7.11 -15.85
CA ARG A 426 -19.00 -8.43 -15.18
C ARG A 426 -18.30 -8.40 -13.81
N ALA A 427 -17.08 -7.87 -13.74
CA ALA A 427 -16.29 -7.83 -12.51
C ALA A 427 -16.94 -6.91 -11.46
N MET A 428 -17.40 -5.72 -11.85
CA MET A 428 -18.06 -4.78 -10.94
C MET A 428 -19.40 -5.35 -10.44
N ALA A 429 -20.21 -6.00 -11.30
CA ALA A 429 -21.47 -6.63 -10.91
C ALA A 429 -21.25 -7.86 -9.99
N ARG A 430 -20.14 -8.58 -10.17
CA ARG A 430 -19.79 -9.70 -9.28
C ARG A 430 -19.41 -9.23 -7.88
N VAL A 431 -18.65 -8.11 -7.80
CA VAL A 431 -18.06 -7.65 -6.53
C VAL A 431 -18.99 -6.70 -5.79
N LEU A 432 -19.62 -5.75 -6.48
CA LEU A 432 -20.45 -4.72 -5.84
C LEU A 432 -21.92 -5.14 -5.77
N GLN A 433 -22.48 -5.01 -4.58
CA GLN A 433 -23.89 -5.25 -4.28
C GLN A 433 -24.51 -3.97 -3.70
N PRO A 434 -24.89 -2.99 -4.54
CA PRO A 434 -25.30 -1.66 -4.08
C PRO A 434 -26.43 -1.69 -3.04
N GLU A 435 -27.31 -2.70 -3.10
CA GLU A 435 -28.46 -2.87 -2.20
C GLU A 435 -28.07 -3.40 -0.80
N ARG A 436 -26.79 -3.73 -0.59
CA ARG A 436 -26.28 -4.27 0.69
C ARG A 436 -25.16 -3.45 1.29
N MET A 437 -24.90 -2.25 0.76
CA MET A 437 -23.79 -1.43 1.23
C MET A 437 -24.06 -0.82 2.61
N VAL A 438 -22.99 -0.64 3.35
CA VAL A 438 -22.95 0.24 4.53
C VAL A 438 -23.02 1.69 4.06
N THR A 439 -23.82 2.52 4.71
CA THR A 439 -23.83 3.96 4.58
C THR A 439 -23.63 4.57 5.95
N VAL A 440 -22.55 5.34 6.13
CA VAL A 440 -22.27 6.09 7.36
C VAL A 440 -22.30 7.57 7.04
N VAL A 441 -23.05 8.34 7.84
CA VAL A 441 -23.15 9.80 7.77
C VAL A 441 -22.83 10.38 9.12
N VAL A 442 -21.80 11.21 9.22
CA VAL A 442 -21.40 11.91 10.45
C VAL A 442 -21.44 13.41 10.21
N GLY A 443 -22.10 14.16 11.10
CA GLY A 443 -22.24 15.61 10.98
C GLY A 443 -23.59 16.10 10.46
N ALA A 444 -24.44 15.20 9.89
CA ALA A 444 -25.84 15.52 9.63
C ALA A 444 -26.64 15.49 10.93
N GLN A 445 -27.58 16.43 11.11
CA GLN A 445 -28.58 16.28 12.16
C GLN A 445 -29.40 15.01 11.89
N PRO A 446 -29.77 14.27 12.90
CA PRO A 446 -30.54 13.04 12.75
C PRO A 446 -31.91 13.27 12.09
#